data_319c3e7611e77ab73f334982218d99d5
#
_entry.id   319c3e7611e77ab73f334982218d99d5
#
_cell.length_a   1.000
_cell.length_b   1.000
_cell.length_c   1.000
_cell.angle_alpha   90.00
_cell.angle_beta   90.00
_cell.angle_gamma   90.00
#
_symmetry.space_group_name_H-M   'P 1'
#
loop_
_entity.id
_entity.type
_entity.pdbx_description
1 polymer ?
#
loop_
_entity_poly.entity_id
_entity_poly.type
_entity_poly.pdbx_seq_one_letter_code
_entity_poly.pdbx_strand_id
1 'polypeptide(L)'
;MNLESVAERNWDDNTKARESFGILYRENFSLSEVDILKPTLAGALFAYDKNGNSCIAQRLKNKARTTQNRYSDIATLWFERYLHCLIPGVFNYYFKHGVAFEPHLQNTLIGFEQEMPCCVWIRDLEGTKLLPEFWPAETLTDLSERARQSVYYSREQGWNRIGYCTFINNISEAIF
;
A
#
# COMPACT_ATOMS: atom_id res chain seq x y z
N MET A 1 -16.09 23.38 8.71
CA MET A 1 -16.25 23.97 7.36
C MET A 1 -17.04 22.96 6.57
N ASN A 2 -18.28 23.30 6.20
CA ASN A 2 -19.17 22.34 5.55
C ASN A 2 -18.74 22.19 4.08
N LEU A 3 -18.42 20.98 3.64
CA LEU A 3 -17.95 20.70 2.27
C LEU A 3 -19.01 21.03 1.20
N GLU A 4 -20.29 20.95 1.55
CA GLU A 4 -21.38 21.37 0.68
C GLU A 4 -21.28 22.85 0.33
N SER A 5 -20.83 23.71 1.22
CA SER A 5 -20.70 25.16 0.97
C SER A 5 -19.57 25.52 0.01
N VAL A 6 -18.64 24.63 -0.27
CA VAL A 6 -17.57 24.82 -1.25
C VAL A 6 -18.03 24.37 -2.64
N ALA A 7 -18.90 23.37 -2.72
CA ALA A 7 -19.47 22.87 -3.98
C ALA A 7 -20.51 23.83 -4.59
N GLU A 8 -21.16 24.64 -3.76
CA GLU A 8 -22.21 25.59 -4.20
C GLU A 8 -21.67 26.95 -4.71
N ARG A 9 -20.37 27.21 -4.56
CA ARG A 9 -19.79 28.41 -5.18
C ARG A 9 -19.65 28.13 -6.66
N ASN A 10 -20.45 28.87 -7.46
CA ASN A 10 -20.42 28.91 -8.92
C ASN A 10 -18.99 28.90 -9.51
N TRP A 11 -18.40 27.72 -9.56
CA TRP A 11 -17.29 27.43 -10.42
C TRP A 11 -17.94 27.07 -11.75
N ASP A 12 -17.82 27.95 -12.72
CA ASP A 12 -18.31 27.73 -14.08
C ASP A 12 -18.16 26.25 -14.47
N ASP A 13 -19.06 25.77 -15.33
CA ASP A 13 -19.22 24.39 -15.83
C ASP A 13 -17.94 23.69 -16.34
N ASN A 14 -16.81 24.02 -15.78
CA ASN A 14 -15.54 23.41 -16.11
C ASN A 14 -15.35 22.11 -15.33
N THR A 15 -15.89 21.02 -15.89
CA THR A 15 -15.74 19.65 -15.35
C THR A 15 -14.29 19.32 -15.03
N LYS A 16 -13.32 19.83 -15.81
CA LYS A 16 -11.89 19.63 -15.55
C LYS A 16 -11.42 20.29 -14.24
N ALA A 17 -11.96 21.45 -13.89
CA ALA A 17 -11.61 22.09 -12.62
C ALA A 17 -12.18 21.32 -11.44
N ARG A 18 -13.40 20.79 -11.53
CA ARG A 18 -14.01 19.94 -10.49
C ARG A 18 -13.23 18.63 -10.30
N GLU A 19 -12.79 18.01 -11.37
CA GLU A 19 -11.99 16.77 -11.34
C GLU A 19 -10.57 17.01 -10.81
N SER A 20 -10.06 18.24 -10.83
CA SER A 20 -8.70 18.60 -10.39
C SER A 20 -8.61 18.89 -8.89
N PHE A 21 -9.73 19.11 -8.21
CA PHE A 21 -9.78 19.46 -6.79
C PHE A 21 -10.65 18.44 -6.03
N GLY A 22 -10.02 17.39 -5.56
CA GLY A 22 -10.66 16.39 -4.71
C GLY A 22 -9.99 16.30 -3.35
N ILE A 23 -10.76 16.00 -2.30
CA ILE A 23 -10.24 15.63 -0.99
C ILE A 23 -10.67 14.20 -0.72
N LEU A 24 -9.70 13.32 -0.50
CA LEU A 24 -9.94 11.95 -0.11
C LEU A 24 -9.91 11.84 1.42
N TYR A 25 -11.05 11.54 2.03
CA TYR A 25 -11.10 11.20 3.45
C TYR A 25 -10.83 9.70 3.61
N ARG A 26 -9.90 9.37 4.48
CA ARG A 26 -9.58 7.98 4.84
C ARG A 26 -9.85 7.78 6.31
N GLU A 27 -10.39 6.62 6.65
CA GLU A 27 -10.40 6.16 8.02
C GLU A 27 -8.96 6.07 8.53
N ASN A 28 -8.72 6.62 9.71
CA ASN A 28 -7.41 6.58 10.34
C ASN A 28 -7.33 5.38 11.28
N PHE A 29 -6.12 4.96 11.60
CA PHE A 29 -5.91 3.99 12.66
C PHE A 29 -6.44 4.54 13.98
N SER A 30 -7.07 3.69 14.79
CA SER A 30 -7.38 4.01 16.16
C SER A 30 -6.10 4.23 16.98
N LEU A 31 -6.18 4.99 18.06
CA LEU A 31 -5.03 5.20 18.95
C LEU A 31 -4.47 3.86 19.46
N SER A 32 -5.33 2.90 19.76
CA SER A 32 -4.92 1.56 20.19
C SER A 32 -4.17 0.79 19.08
N GLU A 33 -4.58 0.87 17.83
CA GLU A 33 -3.85 0.25 16.73
C GLU A 33 -2.48 0.90 16.53
N VAL A 34 -2.39 2.23 16.63
CA VAL A 34 -1.09 2.94 16.54
C VAL A 34 -0.16 2.49 17.65
N ASP A 35 -0.64 2.39 18.89
CA ASP A 35 0.17 2.03 20.04
C ASP A 35 0.63 0.55 19.99
N ILE A 36 -0.24 -0.35 19.57
CA ILE A 36 0.04 -1.80 19.54
C ILE A 36 0.85 -2.17 18.30
N LEU A 37 0.36 -1.78 17.12
CA LEU A 37 0.90 -2.25 15.83
C LEU A 37 1.96 -1.33 15.25
N LYS A 38 2.05 -0.08 15.71
CA LYS A 38 3.03 0.92 15.25
C LYS A 38 3.16 0.98 13.72
N PRO A 39 2.05 1.23 12.98
CA PRO A 39 2.05 1.20 11.54
C PRO A 39 3.15 2.09 10.96
N THR A 40 4.05 1.52 10.21
CA THR A 40 5.22 2.23 9.66
C THR A 40 5.23 2.10 8.14
N LEU A 41 5.41 3.22 7.45
CA LEU A 41 5.55 3.21 5.99
C LEU A 41 6.80 2.44 5.58
N ALA A 42 6.66 1.48 4.66
CA ALA A 42 7.78 0.66 4.20
C ALA A 42 8.92 1.52 3.63
N GLY A 43 8.59 2.54 2.85
CA GLY A 43 9.59 3.47 2.32
C GLY A 43 10.40 4.22 3.40
N ALA A 44 9.77 4.54 4.54
CA ALA A 44 10.49 5.15 5.66
C ALA A 44 11.31 4.13 6.45
N LEU A 45 10.84 2.88 6.53
CA LEU A 45 11.53 1.82 7.25
C LEU A 45 12.82 1.39 6.55
N PHE A 46 12.78 1.28 5.22
CA PHE A 46 13.95 0.88 4.42
C PHE A 46 14.87 2.04 4.03
N ALA A 47 14.45 3.28 4.28
CA ALA A 47 15.28 4.46 4.03
C ALA A 47 16.52 4.51 4.95
N TYR A 48 17.51 5.24 4.48
CA TYR A 48 18.70 5.57 5.27
C TYR A 48 18.54 6.96 5.90
N ASP A 49 19.03 7.11 7.12
CA ASP A 49 19.13 8.41 7.77
C ASP A 49 20.26 9.26 7.15
N LYS A 50 20.37 10.51 7.61
CA LYS A 50 21.42 11.44 7.16
C LYS A 50 22.87 10.96 7.43
N ASN A 51 23.04 9.93 8.25
CA ASN A 51 24.34 9.35 8.60
C ASN A 51 24.58 8.02 7.87
N GLY A 52 23.68 7.62 6.98
CA GLY A 52 23.74 6.36 6.26
C GLY A 52 23.31 5.14 7.07
N ASN A 53 22.60 5.32 8.19
CA ASN A 53 22.07 4.20 8.98
C ASN A 53 20.69 3.81 8.46
N SER A 54 20.48 2.54 8.20
CA SER A 54 19.18 2.00 7.86
C SER A 54 18.29 1.87 9.10
N CYS A 55 17.06 2.39 9.03
CA CYS A 55 16.08 2.29 10.13
C CYS A 55 15.77 0.84 10.46
N ILE A 56 15.59 -0.01 9.45
CA ILE A 56 15.34 -1.43 9.66
C ILE A 56 16.55 -2.14 10.27
N ALA A 57 17.76 -1.86 9.80
CA ALA A 57 18.96 -2.48 10.35
C ALA A 57 19.14 -2.18 11.84
N GLN A 58 18.82 -0.96 12.27
CA GLN A 58 18.88 -0.59 13.68
C GLN A 58 17.85 -1.37 14.53
N ARG A 59 16.62 -1.52 14.03
CA ARG A 59 15.57 -2.33 14.70
C ARG A 59 16.01 -3.80 14.84
N LEU A 60 16.52 -4.38 13.75
CA LEU A 60 16.99 -5.78 13.73
C LEU A 60 18.16 -6.00 14.67
N LYS A 61 19.15 -5.08 14.72
CA LYS A 61 20.26 -5.12 15.68
C LYS A 61 19.77 -5.09 17.13
N ASN A 62 18.82 -4.21 17.42
CA ASN A 62 18.25 -4.13 18.77
C ASN A 62 17.51 -5.41 19.14
N LYS A 63 16.71 -5.97 18.23
CA LYS A 63 16.01 -7.24 18.44
C LYS A 63 16.99 -8.39 18.65
N ALA A 64 18.00 -8.53 17.81
CA ALA A 64 19.03 -9.56 17.94
C ALA A 64 19.72 -9.51 19.31
N ARG A 65 20.08 -8.28 19.76
CA ARG A 65 20.71 -8.09 21.08
C ARG A 65 19.80 -8.46 22.24
N THR A 66 18.52 -8.05 22.19
CA THR A 66 17.57 -8.33 23.29
C THR A 66 17.18 -9.80 23.37
N THR A 67 17.20 -10.51 22.25
CA THR A 67 16.86 -11.96 22.18
C THR A 67 18.11 -12.85 22.22
N GLN A 68 19.30 -12.29 22.25
CA GLN A 68 20.59 -13.01 22.20
C GLN A 68 20.74 -13.92 20.98
N ASN A 69 20.09 -13.56 19.87
CA ASN A 69 20.17 -14.27 18.60
C ASN A 69 21.15 -13.60 17.65
N ARG A 70 21.60 -14.32 16.62
CA ARG A 70 22.43 -13.72 15.57
C ARG A 70 21.58 -12.74 14.74
N TYR A 71 22.21 -11.66 14.33
CA TYR A 71 21.57 -10.66 13.47
C TYR A 71 21.00 -11.27 12.19
N SER A 72 21.78 -12.15 11.52
CA SER A 72 21.35 -12.83 10.29
C SER A 72 20.05 -13.62 10.48
N ASP A 73 19.91 -14.33 11.60
CA ASP A 73 18.75 -15.16 11.87
C ASP A 73 17.49 -14.29 12.10
N ILE A 74 17.68 -13.18 12.82
CA ILE A 74 16.61 -12.20 13.03
C ILE A 74 16.22 -11.50 11.71
N ALA A 75 17.19 -11.15 10.89
CA ALA A 75 16.92 -10.52 9.59
C ALA A 75 16.18 -11.47 8.64
N THR A 76 16.61 -12.72 8.56
CA THR A 76 15.91 -13.74 7.75
C THR A 76 14.48 -13.95 8.23
N LEU A 77 14.27 -14.17 9.52
CA LEU A 77 12.94 -14.36 10.09
C LEU A 77 12.03 -13.14 9.88
N TRP A 78 12.60 -11.92 10.01
CA TRP A 78 11.86 -10.70 9.77
C TRP A 78 11.40 -10.61 8.30
N PHE A 79 12.31 -10.89 7.37
CA PHE A 79 12.01 -10.85 5.95
C PHE A 79 10.98 -11.90 5.55
N GLU A 80 11.11 -13.13 6.04
CA GLU A 80 10.11 -14.19 5.84
C GLU A 80 8.72 -13.77 6.33
N ARG A 81 8.63 -13.18 7.53
CA ARG A 81 7.35 -12.67 8.05
C ARG A 81 6.80 -11.53 7.20
N TYR A 82 7.65 -10.64 6.73
CA TYR A 82 7.23 -9.57 5.83
C TYR A 82 6.62 -10.13 4.55
N LEU A 83 7.28 -11.08 3.91
CA LEU A 83 6.76 -11.74 2.71
C LEU A 83 5.42 -12.45 2.98
N HIS A 84 5.29 -13.12 4.11
CA HIS A 84 4.03 -13.77 4.51
C HIS A 84 2.88 -12.79 4.75
N CYS A 85 3.17 -11.58 5.20
CA CYS A 85 2.15 -10.54 5.34
C CYS A 85 1.77 -9.92 3.98
N LEU A 86 2.75 -9.69 3.10
CA LEU A 86 2.55 -8.94 1.86
C LEU A 86 1.97 -9.80 0.74
N ILE A 87 2.63 -10.92 0.43
CA ILE A 87 2.39 -11.69 -0.80
C ILE A 87 0.97 -12.30 -0.83
N PRO A 88 0.51 -13.05 0.20
CA PRO A 88 -0.77 -13.72 0.10
C PRO A 88 -1.94 -12.76 -0.10
N GLY A 89 -1.93 -11.60 0.57
CA GLY A 89 -2.98 -10.59 0.43
C GLY A 89 -3.06 -10.04 -0.99
N VAL A 90 -1.94 -9.53 -1.50
CA VAL A 90 -1.86 -8.93 -2.84
C VAL A 90 -2.29 -9.92 -3.92
N PHE A 91 -1.76 -11.14 -3.89
CA PHE A 91 -2.07 -12.13 -4.92
C PHE A 91 -3.46 -12.73 -4.77
N ASN A 92 -3.99 -12.89 -3.54
CA ASN A 92 -5.37 -13.32 -3.34
C ASN A 92 -6.37 -12.34 -3.95
N TYR A 93 -6.17 -11.03 -3.72
CA TYR A 93 -7.04 -10.01 -4.32
C TYR A 93 -6.96 -10.02 -5.85
N TYR A 94 -5.77 -10.20 -6.41
CA TYR A 94 -5.61 -10.27 -7.85
C TYR A 94 -6.28 -11.50 -8.46
N PHE A 95 -5.94 -12.69 -7.96
CA PHE A 95 -6.40 -13.93 -8.58
C PHE A 95 -7.85 -14.30 -8.29
N LYS A 96 -8.37 -13.93 -7.11
CA LYS A 96 -9.74 -14.30 -6.72
C LYS A 96 -10.75 -13.17 -6.84
N HIS A 97 -10.28 -11.93 -6.82
CA HIS A 97 -11.17 -10.77 -6.84
C HIS A 97 -10.92 -9.84 -8.02
N GLY A 98 -9.93 -10.12 -8.85
CA GLY A 98 -9.64 -9.30 -10.04
C GLY A 98 -9.21 -7.87 -9.71
N VAL A 99 -8.57 -7.66 -8.55
CA VAL A 99 -8.13 -6.34 -8.10
C VAL A 99 -6.61 -6.26 -8.14
N ALA A 100 -6.08 -5.36 -8.96
CA ALA A 100 -4.65 -5.11 -9.12
C ALA A 100 -4.25 -3.90 -8.26
N PHE A 101 -3.60 -4.14 -7.13
CA PHE A 101 -3.01 -3.11 -6.27
C PHE A 101 -1.63 -2.65 -6.76
N GLU A 102 -1.17 -1.55 -6.19
CA GLU A 102 0.19 -1.04 -6.36
C GLU A 102 0.96 -1.10 -5.02
N PRO A 103 1.41 -2.27 -4.57
CA PRO A 103 2.04 -2.45 -3.28
C PRO A 103 3.53 -2.07 -3.28
N HIS A 104 3.87 -0.92 -3.84
CA HIS A 104 5.23 -0.37 -3.74
C HIS A 104 5.47 0.25 -2.35
N LEU A 105 6.72 0.60 -2.03
CA LEU A 105 7.13 1.07 -0.69
C LEU A 105 6.32 2.27 -0.17
N GLN A 106 5.91 3.19 -1.04
CA GLN A 106 5.12 4.36 -0.66
C GLN A 106 3.67 4.00 -0.31
N ASN A 107 3.15 2.88 -0.80
CA ASN A 107 1.78 2.44 -0.60
C ASN A 107 1.64 1.31 0.42
N THR A 108 2.73 0.83 0.97
CA THR A 108 2.73 -0.27 1.94
C THR A 108 3.04 0.23 3.34
N LEU A 109 2.12 0.00 4.29
CA LEU A 109 2.35 0.15 5.71
C LEU A 109 2.54 -1.23 6.32
N ILE A 110 3.47 -1.32 7.27
CA ILE A 110 3.81 -2.56 7.98
C ILE A 110 3.43 -2.37 9.44
N GLY A 111 2.64 -3.28 9.97
CA GLY A 111 2.35 -3.38 11.40
C GLY A 111 3.28 -4.38 12.08
N PHE A 112 3.55 -4.12 13.36
CA PHE A 112 4.53 -4.89 14.12
C PHE A 112 3.94 -5.46 15.41
N GLU A 113 4.31 -6.68 15.68
CA GLU A 113 4.18 -7.30 17.00
C GLU A 113 5.57 -7.71 17.48
N GLN A 114 5.97 -7.20 18.65
CA GLN A 114 7.31 -7.46 19.21
C GLN A 114 8.47 -7.17 18.21
N GLU A 115 8.36 -6.09 17.44
CA GLU A 115 9.31 -5.65 16.41
C GLU A 115 9.38 -6.56 15.15
N MET A 116 8.48 -7.52 15.03
CA MET A 116 8.38 -8.39 13.85
C MET A 116 7.13 -8.05 13.04
N PRO A 117 7.17 -8.11 11.69
CA PRO A 117 5.98 -7.89 10.87
C PRO A 117 4.86 -8.86 11.24
N CYS A 118 3.64 -8.33 11.39
CA CYS A 118 2.45 -9.13 11.68
C CYS A 118 1.30 -8.87 10.70
N CYS A 119 1.28 -7.73 10.06
CA CYS A 119 0.29 -7.39 9.04
C CYS A 119 0.82 -6.29 8.11
N VAL A 120 0.13 -6.12 6.97
CA VAL A 120 0.37 -5.01 6.04
C VAL A 120 -0.96 -4.37 5.64
N TRP A 121 -0.90 -3.08 5.34
CA TRP A 121 -2.01 -2.35 4.72
C TRP A 121 -1.49 -1.72 3.44
N ILE A 122 -2.29 -1.85 2.38
CA ILE A 122 -2.07 -1.13 1.13
C ILE A 122 -2.91 0.14 1.17
N ARG A 123 -2.26 1.27 1.01
CA ARG A 123 -2.90 2.59 0.93
C ARG A 123 -2.83 3.10 -0.51
N ASP A 124 -3.54 4.21 -0.75
CA ASP A 124 -3.56 4.87 -2.05
C ASP A 124 -4.13 3.99 -3.17
N LEU A 125 -5.47 3.91 -3.14
CA LEU A 125 -6.21 3.07 -4.08
C LEU A 125 -6.46 3.74 -5.44
N GLU A 126 -5.95 4.96 -5.69
CA GLU A 126 -6.10 5.65 -6.97
C GLU A 126 -5.49 4.85 -8.13
N GLY A 127 -4.33 4.24 -7.89
CA GLY A 127 -3.65 3.37 -8.85
C GLY A 127 -4.27 1.98 -9.00
N THR A 128 -5.25 1.62 -8.16
CA THR A 128 -5.89 0.31 -8.20
C THR A 128 -6.66 0.11 -9.50
N LYS A 129 -6.50 -1.07 -10.12
CA LYS A 129 -7.19 -1.44 -11.35
C LYS A 129 -8.00 -2.72 -11.16
N LEU A 130 -9.01 -2.87 -12.00
CA LEU A 130 -9.94 -3.98 -11.98
C LEU A 130 -9.79 -4.82 -13.25
N LEU A 131 -9.96 -6.12 -13.12
CA LEU A 131 -10.00 -7.01 -14.26
C LEU A 131 -11.45 -7.16 -14.75
N PRO A 132 -11.74 -6.89 -16.04
CA PRO A 132 -13.11 -6.88 -16.55
C PRO A 132 -13.86 -8.21 -16.36
N GLU A 133 -13.16 -9.34 -16.34
CA GLU A 133 -13.76 -10.66 -16.13
C GLU A 133 -14.34 -10.87 -14.74
N PHE A 134 -13.89 -10.09 -13.73
CA PHE A 134 -14.43 -10.10 -12.36
C PHE A 134 -15.39 -8.94 -12.10
N TRP A 135 -15.18 -7.82 -12.81
CA TRP A 135 -15.90 -6.57 -12.64
C TRP A 135 -16.48 -6.12 -13.97
N PRO A 136 -17.58 -6.74 -14.45
CA PRO A 136 -18.24 -6.32 -15.69
C PRO A 136 -18.66 -4.85 -15.64
N ALA A 137 -18.69 -4.18 -16.79
CA ALA A 137 -19.01 -2.75 -16.87
C ALA A 137 -20.40 -2.40 -16.26
N GLU A 138 -21.31 -3.34 -16.27
CA GLU A 138 -22.64 -3.25 -15.68
C GLU A 138 -22.64 -3.11 -14.16
N THR A 139 -21.55 -3.51 -13.49
CA THR A 139 -21.38 -3.34 -12.03
C THR A 139 -20.85 -1.97 -11.64
N LEU A 140 -20.36 -1.19 -12.62
CA LEU A 140 -19.75 0.12 -12.41
C LEU A 140 -20.63 1.25 -13.01
N THR A 141 -21.95 1.14 -12.85
CA THR A 141 -22.93 2.06 -13.46
C THR A 141 -22.79 3.50 -12.99
N ASP A 142 -22.32 3.70 -11.75
CA ASP A 142 -22.17 5.03 -11.14
C ASP A 142 -20.96 5.80 -11.65
N LEU A 143 -20.08 5.14 -12.43
CA LEU A 143 -18.92 5.77 -13.02
C LEU A 143 -19.22 6.30 -14.42
N SER A 144 -18.67 7.48 -14.74
CA SER A 144 -18.66 7.96 -16.12
C SER A 144 -17.92 6.97 -17.04
N GLU A 145 -18.23 6.98 -18.34
CA GLU A 145 -17.54 6.11 -19.33
C GLU A 145 -16.02 6.27 -19.27
N ARG A 146 -15.54 7.51 -19.19
CA ARG A 146 -14.11 7.79 -19.05
C ARG A 146 -13.50 7.19 -17.79
N ALA A 147 -14.19 7.31 -16.65
CA ALA A 147 -13.75 6.75 -15.38
C ALA A 147 -13.72 5.22 -15.45
N ARG A 148 -14.76 4.57 -16.02
CA ARG A 148 -14.80 3.13 -16.24
C ARG A 148 -13.61 2.64 -17.08
N GLN A 149 -13.32 3.28 -18.20
CA GLN A 149 -12.17 2.93 -19.03
C GLN A 149 -10.83 3.07 -18.29
N SER A 150 -10.71 4.05 -17.41
CA SER A 150 -9.47 4.29 -16.65
C SER A 150 -9.19 3.29 -15.53
N VAL A 151 -10.23 2.59 -15.01
CA VAL A 151 -10.05 1.63 -13.92
C VAL A 151 -9.74 0.21 -14.39
N TYR A 152 -9.86 -0.08 -15.68
CA TYR A 152 -9.65 -1.42 -16.19
C TYR A 152 -8.21 -1.65 -16.66
N TYR A 153 -7.72 -2.84 -16.34
CA TYR A 153 -6.53 -3.45 -16.95
C TYR A 153 -6.88 -4.82 -17.54
N SER A 154 -6.18 -5.19 -18.61
CA SER A 154 -6.14 -6.59 -19.01
C SER A 154 -5.44 -7.42 -17.93
N ARG A 155 -5.65 -8.74 -17.92
CA ARG A 155 -4.95 -9.65 -17.01
C ARG A 155 -3.43 -9.50 -17.09
N GLU A 156 -2.88 -9.37 -18.27
CA GLU A 156 -1.45 -9.17 -18.46
C GLU A 156 -0.96 -7.82 -17.90
N GLN A 157 -1.69 -6.74 -18.16
CA GLN A 157 -1.37 -5.43 -17.58
C GLN A 157 -1.41 -5.44 -16.06
N GLY A 158 -2.45 -6.05 -15.47
CA GLY A 158 -2.60 -6.19 -14.03
C GLY A 158 -1.47 -7.02 -13.42
N TRP A 159 -1.12 -8.15 -14.04
CA TRP A 159 0.00 -8.98 -13.62
C TRP A 159 1.33 -8.22 -13.63
N ASN A 160 1.64 -7.55 -14.74
CA ASN A 160 2.86 -6.77 -14.89
C ASN A 160 2.94 -5.65 -13.84
N ARG A 161 1.82 -4.97 -13.56
CA ARG A 161 1.75 -3.92 -12.54
C ARG A 161 2.03 -4.47 -11.14
N ILE A 162 1.32 -5.53 -10.74
CA ILE A 162 1.51 -6.16 -9.43
C ILE A 162 2.94 -6.70 -9.31
N GLY A 163 3.42 -7.43 -10.32
CA GLY A 163 4.76 -7.98 -10.32
C GLY A 163 5.84 -6.90 -10.16
N TYR A 164 5.74 -5.83 -10.92
CA TYR A 164 6.68 -4.72 -10.81
C TYR A 164 6.61 -4.03 -9.45
N CYS A 165 5.42 -3.68 -8.97
CA CYS A 165 5.26 -3.00 -7.69
C CYS A 165 5.66 -3.87 -6.50
N THR A 166 5.33 -5.17 -6.53
CA THR A 166 5.63 -6.09 -5.43
C THR A 166 7.10 -6.48 -5.41
N PHE A 167 7.64 -6.95 -6.54
CA PHE A 167 8.99 -7.54 -6.55
C PHE A 167 10.08 -6.48 -6.73
N ILE A 168 9.89 -5.53 -7.64
CA ILE A 168 10.93 -4.53 -7.94
C ILE A 168 10.84 -3.34 -6.99
N ASN A 169 9.66 -2.72 -6.83
CA ASN A 169 9.51 -1.50 -6.05
C ASN A 169 9.17 -1.72 -4.57
N ASN A 170 9.25 -2.96 -4.09
CA ASN A 170 9.03 -3.27 -2.69
C ASN A 170 10.03 -4.32 -2.19
N ILE A 171 9.91 -5.57 -2.60
CA ILE A 171 10.70 -6.67 -2.03
C ILE A 171 12.20 -6.51 -2.28
N SER A 172 12.62 -6.08 -3.48
CA SER A 172 14.03 -5.87 -3.76
C SER A 172 14.65 -4.79 -2.88
N GLU A 173 13.91 -3.72 -2.61
CA GLU A 173 14.35 -2.63 -1.73
C GLU A 173 14.42 -3.05 -0.25
N ALA A 174 13.72 -4.12 0.14
CA ALA A 174 13.77 -4.67 1.50
C ALA A 174 14.99 -5.58 1.75
N ILE A 175 15.69 -5.99 0.68
CA ILE A 175 16.84 -6.90 0.75
C ILE A 175 18.18 -6.14 0.90
N PHE A 176 18.24 -4.93 0.40
CA PHE A 176 19.43 -4.07 0.43
C PHE A 176 19.33 -3.07 1.58
#